data_9f550436025cf4e78f7fbdd4f49376bf
#
_entry.id   9f550436025cf4e78f7fbdd4f49376bf
#
_cell.length_a   1.000
_cell.length_b   1.000
_cell.length_c   1.000
_cell.angle_alpha   90.00
_cell.angle_beta   90.00
_cell.angle_gamma   90.00
#
_symmetry.space_group_name_H-M   'P 1'
#
loop_
_entity.id
_entity.type
_entity.pdbx_description
1 polymer ?
#
loop_
_entity_poly.entity_id
_entity_poly.type
_entity_poly.pdbx_seq_one_letter_code
_entity_poly.pdbx_strand_id
1 'polypeptide(L)'
;MILVTCTIASFAAQRGARNISLSESISDNKKEGRFRENILIPLKDSENTDELINLSVLIKRKDNRTGVYALNVINNQESDPSADGKSHKILEKAQQTAASADIQLNTLLRYDVNVPNAIMSVIKENKVTDLVLGLHEKKEFSESFLGHTTERILGSSNVTTYIYRPVQPVATVKRNLVVIPENAEEELGFPLWVIKMWNLAQNTGSKLLFYGTKKTLDILRDVHKDNPIEAEFRLFDDWDDFLIITRDMQPDDGLIIVMSHKGLPSFQTGMKKIPNYMAKYFSDYNFILIYPIHTIAEESENRDLLNASLLPNFNKFEGIGKSISKALKAK
;
A
#
# COMPACT_ATOMS: atom_id res chain seq x y z
N MET A 1 -45.58 -4.34 34.31
CA MET A 1 -45.18 -3.00 33.83
C MET A 1 -43.67 -2.82 33.71
N ILE A 2 -42.83 -3.31 34.60
CA ILE A 2 -41.36 -3.09 34.60
C ILE A 2 -40.66 -3.67 33.36
N LEU A 3 -41.08 -4.82 32.83
CA LEU A 3 -40.45 -5.46 31.66
C LEU A 3 -40.62 -4.66 30.36
N VAL A 4 -41.72 -3.95 30.18
CA VAL A 4 -41.99 -3.15 28.96
C VAL A 4 -41.18 -1.87 28.95
N THR A 5 -40.98 -1.26 30.11
CA THR A 5 -40.15 -0.05 30.23
C THR A 5 -38.64 -0.32 30.00
N CYS A 6 -38.13 -1.49 30.45
CA CYS A 6 -36.72 -1.86 30.21
C CYS A 6 -36.45 -2.15 28.72
N THR A 7 -37.38 -2.78 28.01
CA THR A 7 -37.20 -3.03 26.57
C THR A 7 -37.24 -1.74 25.74
N ILE A 8 -38.17 -0.83 26.04
CA ILE A 8 -38.29 0.46 25.36
C ILE A 8 -37.05 1.33 25.65
N ALA A 9 -36.55 1.36 26.88
CA ALA A 9 -35.36 2.10 27.26
C ALA A 9 -34.10 1.55 26.58
N SER A 10 -33.96 0.23 26.44
CA SER A 10 -32.85 -0.41 25.72
C SER A 10 -32.87 -0.08 24.23
N PHE A 11 -34.01 -0.09 23.58
CA PHE A 11 -34.15 0.30 22.17
C PHE A 11 -33.90 1.79 21.93
N ALA A 12 -34.34 2.66 22.84
CA ALA A 12 -34.06 4.09 22.76
C ALA A 12 -32.57 4.39 22.97
N ALA A 13 -31.93 3.71 23.93
CA ALA A 13 -30.47 3.84 24.18
C ALA A 13 -29.64 3.32 23.00
N GLN A 14 -30.01 2.18 22.40
CA GLN A 14 -29.32 1.68 21.20
C GLN A 14 -29.49 2.61 19.99
N ARG A 15 -30.68 3.18 19.77
CA ARG A 15 -30.88 4.17 18.70
C ARG A 15 -30.13 5.47 19.00
N GLY A 16 -30.11 5.91 20.25
CA GLY A 16 -29.35 7.09 20.68
C GLY A 16 -27.84 6.89 20.48
N ALA A 17 -27.29 5.77 20.92
CA ALA A 17 -25.87 5.43 20.76
C ALA A 17 -25.48 5.31 19.26
N ARG A 18 -26.33 4.70 18.44
CA ARG A 18 -26.13 4.60 16.99
C ARG A 18 -26.17 5.96 16.30
N ASN A 19 -27.10 6.85 16.71
CA ASN A 19 -27.18 8.21 16.16
C ASN A 19 -26.02 9.10 16.61
N ILE A 20 -25.52 8.94 17.84
CA ILE A 20 -24.34 9.64 18.34
C ILE A 20 -23.10 9.15 17.60
N SER A 21 -22.89 7.87 17.46
CA SER A 21 -21.80 7.27 16.69
C SER A 21 -21.84 7.69 15.20
N LEU A 22 -23.04 7.76 14.59
CA LEU A 22 -23.22 8.28 13.25
C LEU A 22 -22.99 9.80 13.16
N SER A 23 -23.41 10.57 14.16
CA SER A 23 -23.19 12.03 14.19
C SER A 23 -21.74 12.38 14.49
N GLU A 24 -21.05 11.63 15.33
CA GLU A 24 -19.59 11.77 15.55
C GLU A 24 -18.81 11.39 14.30
N SER A 25 -19.15 10.28 13.63
CA SER A 25 -18.53 9.93 12.35
C SER A 25 -18.86 10.92 11.22
N ILE A 26 -20.02 11.57 11.25
CA ILE A 26 -20.41 12.63 10.29
C ILE A 26 -19.78 13.98 10.67
N SER A 27 -19.62 14.30 11.95
CA SER A 27 -18.98 15.55 12.40
C SER A 27 -17.47 15.53 12.24
N ASP A 28 -16.82 14.38 12.46
CA ASP A 28 -15.41 14.18 12.11
C ASP A 28 -15.20 14.21 10.59
N ASN A 29 -16.11 13.66 9.80
CA ASN A 29 -16.08 13.75 8.34
C ASN A 29 -16.41 15.18 7.80
N LYS A 30 -17.07 16.06 8.54
CA LYS A 30 -17.34 17.44 8.12
C LYS A 30 -16.17 18.40 8.38
N LYS A 31 -15.32 18.12 9.37
CA LYS A 31 -14.11 18.91 9.65
C LYS A 31 -12.89 18.49 8.83
N GLU A 32 -12.88 17.26 8.29
CA GLU A 32 -11.78 16.74 7.48
C GLU A 32 -12.32 16.15 6.16
N GLY A 33 -12.61 17.03 5.20
CA GLY A 33 -12.96 16.65 3.82
C GLY A 33 -11.78 16.08 3.02
N ARG A 34 -10.68 15.65 3.67
CA ARG A 34 -9.49 15.08 3.04
C ARG A 34 -9.34 13.61 3.38
N PHE A 35 -9.01 12.81 2.38
CA PHE A 35 -8.64 11.41 2.57
C PHE A 35 -7.40 11.32 3.47
N ARG A 36 -7.53 10.66 4.63
CA ARG A 36 -6.39 10.41 5.52
C ARG A 36 -5.56 9.25 4.97
N GLU A 37 -4.29 9.51 4.70
CA GLU A 37 -3.32 8.49 4.35
C GLU A 37 -2.61 8.03 5.62
N ASN A 38 -2.78 6.76 5.97
CA ASN A 38 -2.07 6.12 7.08
C ASN A 38 -1.22 4.98 6.52
N ILE A 39 0.09 5.14 6.54
CA ILE A 39 1.05 4.17 6.02
C ILE A 39 1.68 3.42 7.18
N LEU A 40 1.62 2.09 7.16
CA LEU A 40 2.27 1.21 8.14
C LEU A 40 3.52 0.58 7.53
N ILE A 41 4.60 0.59 8.29
CA ILE A 41 5.91 0.06 7.90
C ILE A 41 6.36 -0.92 8.98
N PRO A 42 6.08 -2.23 8.84
CA PRO A 42 6.67 -3.25 9.69
C PRO A 42 8.18 -3.35 9.45
N LEU A 43 8.95 -3.18 10.50
CA LEU A 43 10.41 -3.22 10.48
C LEU A 43 10.89 -4.44 11.26
N LYS A 44 11.64 -5.33 10.61
CA LYS A 44 12.21 -6.52 11.23
C LYS A 44 13.64 -6.28 11.71
N ASP A 45 14.42 -5.58 10.90
CA ASP A 45 15.82 -5.28 11.15
C ASP A 45 16.15 -3.85 10.69
N SER A 46 17.39 -3.43 10.87
CA SER A 46 17.86 -2.09 10.53
C SER A 46 18.36 -1.94 9.09
N GLU A 47 18.48 -3.03 8.33
CA GLU A 47 19.19 -3.02 7.04
C GLU A 47 18.48 -2.12 6.01
N ASN A 48 17.18 -2.31 5.84
CA ASN A 48 16.39 -1.55 4.85
C ASN A 48 15.49 -0.48 5.48
N THR A 49 15.65 -0.19 6.78
CA THR A 49 14.78 0.74 7.52
C THR A 49 14.70 2.10 6.83
N ASP A 50 15.85 2.68 6.47
CA ASP A 50 15.91 4.01 5.88
C ASP A 50 15.17 4.06 4.54
N GLU A 51 15.37 3.07 3.70
CA GLU A 51 14.75 3.03 2.38
C GLU A 51 13.24 2.76 2.42
N LEU A 52 12.76 1.96 3.39
CA LEU A 52 11.32 1.77 3.60
C LEU A 52 10.64 3.06 4.09
N ILE A 53 11.28 3.80 4.99
CA ILE A 53 10.81 5.11 5.43
C ILE A 53 10.82 6.10 4.27
N ASN A 54 11.93 6.19 3.52
CA ASN A 54 12.07 7.09 2.38
C ASN A 54 11.00 6.82 1.32
N LEU A 55 10.77 5.56 0.93
CA LEU A 55 9.71 5.21 0.00
C LEU A 55 8.35 5.66 0.52
N SER A 56 8.05 5.38 1.80
CA SER A 56 6.78 5.73 2.41
C SER A 56 6.52 7.25 2.41
N VAL A 57 7.57 8.05 2.61
CA VAL A 57 7.51 9.52 2.51
C VAL A 57 7.27 9.95 1.07
N LEU A 58 7.97 9.35 0.10
CA LEU A 58 7.92 9.75 -1.31
C LEU A 58 6.60 9.39 -2.01
N ILE A 59 5.95 8.30 -1.63
CA ILE A 59 4.63 7.95 -2.18
C ILE A 59 3.49 8.73 -1.52
N LYS A 60 3.77 9.44 -0.43
CA LYS A 60 2.79 10.23 0.31
C LYS A 60 2.66 11.64 -0.26
N ARG A 61 1.53 12.29 -0.01
CA ARG A 61 1.32 13.69 -0.38
C ARG A 61 2.23 14.61 0.45
N LYS A 62 2.84 15.59 -0.19
CA LYS A 62 3.76 16.55 0.48
C LYS A 62 3.12 17.34 1.63
N ASP A 63 1.83 17.65 1.51
CA ASP A 63 1.09 18.44 2.51
C ASP A 63 0.65 17.62 3.73
N ASN A 64 0.80 16.28 3.69
CA ASN A 64 0.41 15.39 4.77
C ASN A 64 1.65 14.90 5.55
N ARG A 65 1.99 15.56 6.66
CA ARG A 65 3.17 15.25 7.50
C ARG A 65 2.92 14.20 8.58
N THR A 66 1.69 13.72 8.73
CA THR A 66 1.27 12.76 9.76
C THR A 66 0.84 11.43 9.14
N GLY A 67 0.50 10.45 9.97
CA GLY A 67 -0.06 9.17 9.51
C GLY A 67 1.00 8.21 8.95
N VAL A 68 2.26 8.30 9.37
CA VAL A 68 3.28 7.28 9.12
C VAL A 68 3.57 6.55 10.42
N TYR A 69 3.52 5.22 10.36
CA TYR A 69 3.69 4.32 11.51
C TYR A 69 4.80 3.32 11.23
N ALA A 70 5.79 3.25 12.10
CA ALA A 70 6.79 2.18 12.11
C ALA A 70 6.44 1.17 13.19
N LEU A 71 6.33 -0.09 12.82
CA LEU A 71 5.99 -1.18 13.74
C LEU A 71 7.16 -2.16 13.83
N ASN A 72 7.62 -2.44 15.04
CA ASN A 72 8.44 -3.61 15.30
C ASN A 72 7.65 -4.61 16.15
N VAL A 73 7.72 -5.90 15.81
CA VAL A 73 7.06 -6.99 16.53
C VAL A 73 8.10 -7.89 17.14
N ILE A 74 8.06 -8.02 18.47
CA ILE A 74 8.92 -8.93 19.23
C ILE A 74 8.19 -10.25 19.42
N ASN A 75 8.83 -11.35 19.02
CA ASN A 75 8.30 -12.69 19.25
C ASN A 75 8.53 -13.11 20.70
N ASN A 76 7.46 -13.23 21.49
CA ASN A 76 7.53 -13.60 22.91
C ASN A 76 8.04 -15.04 23.15
N GLN A 77 8.10 -15.89 22.14
CA GLN A 77 8.62 -17.25 22.28
C GLN A 77 10.15 -17.33 22.12
N GLU A 78 10.76 -16.31 21.54
CA GLU A 78 12.20 -16.24 21.40
C GLU A 78 12.78 -15.59 22.67
N SER A 79 13.47 -16.38 23.51
CA SER A 79 14.12 -15.90 24.72
C SER A 79 15.41 -15.15 24.37
N ASP A 80 15.31 -14.04 23.64
CA ASP A 80 16.43 -13.12 23.39
C ASP A 80 16.36 -11.93 24.36
N PRO A 81 17.17 -11.89 25.42
CA PRO A 81 17.18 -10.78 26.37
C PRO A 81 17.52 -9.42 25.72
N SER A 82 18.10 -9.44 24.52
CA SER A 82 18.48 -8.22 23.78
C SER A 82 17.40 -7.75 22.79
N ALA A 83 16.29 -8.47 22.63
CA ALA A 83 15.25 -8.18 21.63
C ALA A 83 14.66 -6.78 21.80
N ASP A 84 14.35 -6.38 23.03
CA ASP A 84 13.84 -5.03 23.34
C ASP A 84 14.83 -3.94 22.91
N GLY A 85 16.11 -4.10 23.26
CA GLY A 85 17.14 -3.13 22.90
C GLY A 85 17.38 -3.02 21.40
N LYS A 86 17.30 -4.16 20.68
CA LYS A 86 17.37 -4.17 19.20
C LYS A 86 16.18 -3.45 18.59
N SER A 87 14.99 -3.75 19.08
CA SER A 87 13.73 -3.14 18.60
C SER A 87 13.70 -1.64 18.80
N HIS A 88 14.13 -1.15 19.97
CA HIS A 88 14.25 0.28 20.23
C HIS A 88 15.22 0.97 19.27
N LYS A 89 16.39 0.38 18.98
CA LYS A 89 17.36 0.92 18.03
C LYS A 89 16.80 1.00 16.60
N ILE A 90 16.03 -0.01 16.17
CA ILE A 90 15.38 -0.01 14.85
C ILE A 90 14.37 1.14 14.76
N LEU A 91 13.51 1.30 15.78
CA LEU A 91 12.50 2.34 15.80
C LEU A 91 13.11 3.74 15.95
N GLU A 92 14.19 3.88 16.73
CA GLU A 92 14.94 5.15 16.85
C GLU A 92 15.57 5.54 15.49
N LYS A 93 16.22 4.60 14.80
CA LYS A 93 16.73 4.83 13.46
C LYS A 93 15.62 5.29 12.50
N ALA A 94 14.47 4.63 12.51
CA ALA A 94 13.33 5.01 11.71
C ALA A 94 12.83 6.45 12.02
N GLN A 95 12.79 6.84 13.31
CA GLN A 95 12.45 8.20 13.70
C GLN A 95 13.44 9.23 13.20
N GLN A 96 14.74 8.95 13.27
CA GLN A 96 15.79 9.85 12.78
C GLN A 96 15.67 10.06 11.26
N THR A 97 15.43 8.97 10.51
CA THR A 97 15.23 9.04 9.06
C THR A 97 13.98 9.87 8.70
N ALA A 98 12.85 9.62 9.37
CA ALA A 98 11.62 10.36 9.13
C ALA A 98 11.76 11.86 9.51
N ALA A 99 12.46 12.16 10.62
CA ALA A 99 12.72 13.52 11.05
C ALA A 99 13.56 14.30 10.02
N SER A 100 14.53 13.65 9.36
CA SER A 100 15.31 14.27 8.30
C SER A 100 14.48 14.70 7.07
N ALA A 101 13.31 14.06 6.88
CA ALA A 101 12.33 14.39 5.84
C ALA A 101 11.18 15.28 6.34
N ASP A 102 11.27 15.83 7.55
CA ASP A 102 10.24 16.66 8.21
C ASP A 102 8.88 15.93 8.33
N ILE A 103 8.92 14.61 8.59
CA ILE A 103 7.76 13.75 8.76
C ILE A 103 7.66 13.30 10.23
N GLN A 104 6.45 13.39 10.79
CA GLN A 104 6.16 12.83 12.10
C GLN A 104 5.91 11.32 11.98
N LEU A 105 6.82 10.52 12.52
CA LEU A 105 6.72 9.07 12.58
C LEU A 105 6.16 8.62 13.93
N ASN A 106 5.12 7.81 13.92
CA ASN A 106 4.59 7.14 15.09
C ASN A 106 5.25 5.75 15.21
N THR A 107 5.98 5.50 16.30
CA THR A 107 6.62 4.21 16.53
C THR A 107 5.74 3.32 17.40
N LEU A 108 5.59 2.07 16.99
CA LEU A 108 4.80 1.05 17.66
C LEU A 108 5.67 -0.16 17.95
N LEU A 109 5.67 -0.61 19.20
CA LEU A 109 6.28 -1.86 19.64
C LEU A 109 5.17 -2.82 20.06
N ARG A 110 5.18 -4.04 19.51
CA ARG A 110 4.20 -5.08 19.85
C ARG A 110 4.90 -6.36 20.22
N TYR A 111 4.31 -7.07 21.15
CA TYR A 111 4.75 -8.40 21.57
C TYR A 111 3.70 -9.40 21.08
N ASP A 112 4.05 -10.24 20.13
CA ASP A 112 3.15 -11.27 19.59
C ASP A 112 3.96 -12.45 19.05
N VAL A 113 3.43 -13.64 19.21
CA VAL A 113 3.99 -14.87 18.63
C VAL A 113 3.77 -14.91 17.11
N ASN A 114 2.72 -14.25 16.63
CA ASN A 114 2.29 -14.28 15.25
C ASN A 114 2.41 -12.89 14.62
N VAL A 115 3.55 -12.61 13.98
CA VAL A 115 3.85 -11.32 13.35
C VAL A 115 2.74 -10.86 12.37
N PRO A 116 2.21 -11.70 11.45
CA PRO A 116 1.06 -11.31 10.62
C PRO A 116 -0.15 -10.83 11.42
N ASN A 117 -0.51 -11.51 12.51
CA ASN A 117 -1.65 -11.11 13.33
C ASN A 117 -1.43 -9.76 14.01
N ALA A 118 -0.23 -9.52 14.55
CA ALA A 118 0.14 -8.23 15.11
C ALA A 118 -0.01 -7.09 14.08
N ILE A 119 0.48 -7.31 12.86
CA ILE A 119 0.37 -6.34 11.77
C ILE A 119 -1.11 -6.08 11.43
N MET A 120 -1.93 -7.12 11.31
CA MET A 120 -3.36 -6.99 11.00
C MET A 120 -4.12 -6.24 12.10
N SER A 121 -3.76 -6.44 13.38
CA SER A 121 -4.35 -5.70 14.50
C SER A 121 -4.01 -4.21 14.41
N VAL A 122 -2.75 -3.88 14.15
CA VAL A 122 -2.30 -2.48 13.99
C VAL A 122 -2.96 -1.82 12.77
N ILE A 123 -3.15 -2.53 11.67
CA ILE A 123 -3.87 -2.03 10.48
C ILE A 123 -5.29 -1.57 10.88
N LYS A 124 -6.00 -2.39 11.64
CA LYS A 124 -7.36 -2.08 12.11
C LYS A 124 -7.39 -0.93 13.12
N GLU A 125 -6.53 -0.98 14.14
CA GLU A 125 -6.46 0.02 15.21
C GLU A 125 -6.15 1.42 14.68
N ASN A 126 -5.22 1.53 13.72
CA ASN A 126 -4.74 2.81 13.21
C ASN A 126 -5.36 3.20 11.85
N LYS A 127 -6.40 2.48 11.40
CA LYS A 127 -7.07 2.73 10.11
C LYS A 127 -6.06 2.90 8.98
N VAL A 128 -5.12 1.96 8.89
CA VAL A 128 -4.06 1.97 7.88
C VAL A 128 -4.67 1.84 6.49
N THR A 129 -4.19 2.64 5.54
CA THR A 129 -4.61 2.62 4.14
C THR A 129 -3.59 1.93 3.24
N ASP A 130 -2.33 2.01 3.63
CA ASP A 130 -1.21 1.50 2.84
C ASP A 130 -0.21 0.76 3.75
N LEU A 131 0.29 -0.36 3.29
CA LEU A 131 1.29 -1.18 3.97
C LEU A 131 2.57 -1.22 3.12
N VAL A 132 3.72 -0.89 3.71
CA VAL A 132 5.01 -0.96 3.03
C VAL A 132 5.86 -2.05 3.69
N LEU A 133 6.15 -3.10 2.95
CA LEU A 133 6.93 -4.25 3.40
C LEU A 133 8.29 -4.29 2.69
N GLY A 134 9.36 -4.48 3.45
CA GLY A 134 10.67 -4.78 2.90
C GLY A 134 10.77 -6.24 2.45
N LEU A 135 11.29 -6.47 1.27
CA LEU A 135 11.66 -7.80 0.84
C LEU A 135 13.07 -8.13 1.34
N HIS A 136 13.16 -9.13 2.21
CA HIS A 136 14.45 -9.63 2.72
C HIS A 136 14.94 -10.77 1.83
N GLU A 137 16.12 -10.66 1.28
CA GLU A 137 16.79 -11.78 0.62
C GLU A 137 17.16 -12.83 1.66
N LYS A 138 16.44 -13.95 1.67
CA LYS A 138 16.93 -15.13 2.34
C LYS A 138 17.95 -15.80 1.42
N LYS A 139 19.19 -15.98 1.90
CA LYS A 139 20.24 -16.76 1.24
C LYS A 139 19.93 -18.27 1.16
N GLU A 140 18.83 -18.70 1.74
CA GLU A 140 18.40 -20.09 1.73
C GLU A 140 17.26 -20.28 0.72
N PHE A 141 17.28 -21.38 0.01
CA PHE A 141 16.24 -21.86 -0.91
C PHE A 141 14.89 -21.99 -0.16
N SER A 142 14.18 -20.87 0.01
CA SER A 142 12.81 -20.93 0.51
C SER A 142 11.88 -21.15 -0.67
N GLU A 143 10.86 -22.00 -0.49
CA GLU A 143 9.86 -22.34 -1.51
C GLU A 143 9.08 -21.11 -2.02
N SER A 144 9.16 -19.97 -1.34
CA SER A 144 8.46 -18.75 -1.68
C SER A 144 9.42 -17.56 -1.77
N PHE A 145 9.42 -16.88 -2.91
CA PHE A 145 10.16 -15.65 -3.16
C PHE A 145 9.79 -14.52 -2.18
N LEU A 146 8.52 -14.33 -1.88
CA LEU A 146 8.04 -13.29 -0.96
C LEU A 146 8.24 -13.68 0.51
N GLY A 147 8.45 -14.96 0.77
CA GLY A 147 8.51 -15.53 2.12
C GLY A 147 7.11 -15.71 2.75
N HIS A 148 6.99 -16.74 3.56
CA HIS A 148 5.74 -17.20 4.16
C HIS A 148 5.00 -16.10 4.96
N THR A 149 5.73 -15.26 5.69
CA THR A 149 5.15 -14.15 6.47
C THR A 149 4.47 -13.12 5.55
N THR A 150 5.15 -12.70 4.48
CA THR A 150 4.60 -11.75 3.51
C THR A 150 3.37 -12.30 2.79
N GLU A 151 3.42 -13.58 2.38
CA GLU A 151 2.26 -14.23 1.74
C GLU A 151 1.05 -14.31 2.67
N ARG A 152 1.26 -14.62 3.95
CA ARG A 152 0.17 -14.62 4.94
C ARG A 152 -0.41 -13.22 5.16
N ILE A 153 0.43 -12.19 5.18
CA ILE A 153 -0.02 -10.79 5.27
C ILE A 153 -0.86 -10.45 4.04
N LEU A 154 -0.37 -10.74 2.82
CA LEU A 154 -1.10 -10.49 1.57
C LEU A 154 -2.46 -11.21 1.52
N GLY A 155 -2.50 -12.47 1.97
CA GLY A 155 -3.74 -13.25 1.99
C GLY A 155 -4.76 -12.80 3.04
N SER A 156 -4.35 -12.02 4.05
CA SER A 156 -5.21 -11.55 5.15
C SER A 156 -5.49 -10.05 5.09
N SER A 157 -4.70 -9.31 4.33
CA SER A 157 -4.74 -7.85 4.26
C SER A 157 -5.72 -7.37 3.19
N ASN A 158 -6.50 -6.35 3.52
CA ASN A 158 -7.39 -5.65 2.61
C ASN A 158 -6.95 -4.19 2.37
N VAL A 159 -5.68 -3.88 2.54
CA VAL A 159 -5.09 -2.56 2.26
C VAL A 159 -4.10 -2.65 1.10
N THR A 160 -3.86 -1.54 0.42
CA THR A 160 -2.84 -1.53 -0.64
C THR A 160 -1.47 -1.83 -0.04
N THR A 161 -0.82 -2.89 -0.55
CA THR A 161 0.47 -3.35 -0.02
C THR A 161 1.57 -3.15 -1.06
N TYR A 162 2.64 -2.49 -0.64
CA TYR A 162 3.86 -2.25 -1.41
C TYR A 162 4.95 -3.16 -0.87
N ILE A 163 5.46 -4.08 -1.69
CA ILE A 163 6.63 -4.91 -1.34
C ILE A 163 7.82 -4.30 -2.04
N TYR A 164 8.76 -3.78 -1.27
CA TYR A 164 9.89 -3.02 -1.79
C TYR A 164 11.22 -3.72 -1.51
N ARG A 165 12.02 -3.85 -2.55
CA ARG A 165 13.42 -4.27 -2.48
C ARG A 165 14.30 -3.13 -2.95
N PRO A 166 15.01 -2.44 -2.06
CA PRO A 166 16.00 -1.44 -2.41
C PRO A 166 17.33 -2.10 -2.82
N VAL A 167 17.96 -1.54 -3.83
CA VAL A 167 19.35 -1.82 -4.23
C VAL A 167 20.16 -0.53 -4.13
N GLN A 168 19.52 0.59 -4.45
CA GLN A 168 20.07 1.94 -4.32
C GLN A 168 19.02 2.86 -3.68
N PRO A 169 19.42 4.04 -3.16
CA PRO A 169 18.45 4.97 -2.56
C PRO A 169 17.32 5.32 -3.55
N VAL A 170 16.07 5.19 -3.12
CA VAL A 170 14.88 5.41 -3.98
C VAL A 170 14.87 6.79 -4.64
N ALA A 171 15.41 7.81 -3.95
CA ALA A 171 15.50 9.17 -4.48
C ALA A 171 16.52 9.33 -5.62
N THR A 172 17.42 8.37 -5.84
CA THR A 172 18.41 8.39 -6.93
C THR A 172 17.90 7.72 -8.21
N VAL A 173 16.75 7.05 -8.15
CA VAL A 173 16.13 6.41 -9.30
C VAL A 173 15.65 7.47 -10.29
N LYS A 174 16.17 7.45 -11.50
CA LYS A 174 15.86 8.46 -12.55
C LYS A 174 14.57 8.15 -13.29
N ARG A 175 14.32 6.87 -13.54
CA ARG A 175 13.12 6.40 -14.25
C ARG A 175 12.55 5.19 -13.53
N ASN A 176 11.22 5.12 -13.50
CA ASN A 176 10.51 3.95 -13.00
C ASN A 176 9.66 3.35 -14.12
N LEU A 177 9.92 2.10 -14.48
CA LEU A 177 9.08 1.34 -15.38
C LEU A 177 7.90 0.79 -14.58
N VAL A 178 6.69 1.19 -14.94
CA VAL A 178 5.46 0.82 -14.24
C VAL A 178 4.65 -0.13 -15.10
N VAL A 179 4.61 -1.41 -14.76
CA VAL A 179 3.93 -2.46 -15.52
C VAL A 179 2.56 -2.71 -14.91
N ILE A 180 1.53 -2.54 -15.73
CA ILE A 180 0.13 -2.54 -15.31
C ILE A 180 -0.60 -3.67 -16.02
N PRO A 181 -1.29 -4.55 -15.30
CA PRO A 181 -2.06 -5.63 -15.91
C PRO A 181 -3.31 -5.10 -16.63
N GLU A 182 -3.79 -5.89 -17.58
CA GLU A 182 -5.08 -5.67 -18.21
C GLU A 182 -6.20 -5.60 -17.17
N ASN A 183 -7.19 -4.74 -17.41
CA ASN A 183 -8.34 -4.52 -16.51
C ASN A 183 -7.99 -3.99 -15.11
N ALA A 184 -6.78 -3.50 -14.87
CA ALA A 184 -6.41 -2.90 -13.58
C ALA A 184 -7.32 -1.71 -13.22
N GLU A 185 -7.83 -0.97 -14.21
CA GLU A 185 -8.74 0.16 -14.04
C GLU A 185 -10.13 -0.25 -13.52
N GLU A 186 -10.48 -1.52 -13.60
CA GLU A 186 -11.74 -2.07 -13.05
C GLU A 186 -11.65 -2.39 -11.57
N GLU A 187 -10.44 -2.39 -11.00
CA GLU A 187 -10.21 -2.68 -9.59
C GLU A 187 -10.35 -1.45 -8.72
N LEU A 188 -10.89 -1.67 -7.52
CA LEU A 188 -11.12 -0.65 -6.50
C LEU A 188 -9.83 0.10 -6.13
N GLY A 189 -8.71 -0.59 -6.10
CA GLY A 189 -7.40 -0.04 -5.73
C GLY A 189 -6.76 0.84 -6.80
N PHE A 190 -7.24 0.84 -8.04
CA PHE A 190 -6.63 1.55 -9.15
C PHE A 190 -6.37 3.04 -8.86
N PRO A 191 -7.36 3.85 -8.47
CA PRO A 191 -7.12 5.27 -8.19
C PRO A 191 -6.10 5.51 -7.08
N LEU A 192 -6.05 4.61 -6.09
CA LEU A 192 -5.21 4.77 -4.91
C LEU A 192 -3.74 4.61 -5.25
N TRP A 193 -3.35 3.52 -5.92
CA TRP A 193 -1.97 3.33 -6.31
C TRP A 193 -1.53 4.31 -7.41
N VAL A 194 -2.42 4.72 -8.32
CA VAL A 194 -2.11 5.75 -9.33
C VAL A 194 -1.71 7.05 -8.65
N ILE A 195 -2.47 7.51 -7.65
CA ILE A 195 -2.12 8.70 -6.87
C ILE A 195 -0.71 8.57 -6.27
N LYS A 196 -0.35 7.39 -5.73
CA LYS A 196 0.96 7.14 -5.14
C LYS A 196 2.09 7.21 -6.17
N MET A 197 1.85 6.75 -7.39
CA MET A 197 2.82 6.86 -8.49
C MET A 197 3.04 8.31 -8.88
N TRP A 198 1.98 9.11 -8.98
CA TRP A 198 2.10 10.55 -9.23
C TRP A 198 2.87 11.25 -8.11
N ASN A 199 2.55 10.94 -6.84
CA ASN A 199 3.29 11.48 -5.70
C ASN A 199 4.78 11.11 -5.77
N LEU A 200 5.11 9.85 -6.06
CA LEU A 200 6.48 9.40 -6.23
C LEU A 200 7.21 10.24 -7.29
N ALA A 201 6.64 10.37 -8.49
CA ALA A 201 7.22 11.16 -9.57
C ALA A 201 7.40 12.64 -9.19
N GLN A 202 6.38 13.26 -8.58
CA GLN A 202 6.44 14.66 -8.15
C GLN A 202 7.45 14.91 -7.02
N ASN A 203 7.62 13.94 -6.12
CA ASN A 203 8.51 14.08 -4.97
C ASN A 203 9.98 13.79 -5.32
N THR A 204 10.24 12.92 -6.30
CA THR A 204 11.59 12.54 -6.74
C THR A 204 12.04 13.27 -7.99
N GLY A 205 11.12 13.76 -8.82
CA GLY A 205 11.40 14.22 -10.18
C GLY A 205 11.71 13.08 -11.16
N SER A 206 11.48 11.82 -10.77
CA SER A 206 11.71 10.67 -11.64
C SER A 206 10.66 10.58 -12.75
N LYS A 207 11.09 10.09 -13.92
CA LYS A 207 10.22 9.82 -15.06
C LYS A 207 9.49 8.50 -14.87
N LEU A 208 8.19 8.44 -15.20
CA LEU A 208 7.42 7.20 -15.20
C LEU A 208 7.21 6.68 -16.64
N LEU A 209 7.56 5.42 -16.87
CA LEU A 209 7.28 4.71 -18.12
C LEU A 209 6.17 3.71 -17.86
N PHE A 210 4.95 4.03 -18.26
CA PHE A 210 3.79 3.17 -18.06
C PHE A 210 3.68 2.15 -19.19
N TYR A 211 3.63 0.87 -18.83
CA TYR A 211 3.40 -0.28 -19.69
C TYR A 211 2.04 -0.88 -19.36
N GLY A 212 1.15 -0.98 -20.34
CA GLY A 212 -0.20 -1.52 -20.13
C GLY A 212 -1.02 -1.55 -21.40
N THR A 213 -2.28 -1.95 -21.28
CA THR A 213 -3.22 -1.98 -22.39
C THR A 213 -3.61 -0.57 -22.85
N LYS A 214 -4.10 -0.47 -24.06
CA LYS A 214 -4.55 0.82 -24.61
C LYS A 214 -5.58 1.49 -23.70
N LYS A 215 -6.55 0.74 -23.18
CA LYS A 215 -7.64 1.23 -22.31
C LYS A 215 -7.07 1.89 -21.04
N THR A 216 -6.20 1.18 -20.33
CA THR A 216 -5.54 1.68 -19.12
C THR A 216 -4.68 2.91 -19.41
N LEU A 217 -3.86 2.86 -20.48
CA LEU A 217 -2.98 3.96 -20.85
C LEU A 217 -3.75 5.23 -21.26
N ASP A 218 -4.89 5.10 -21.92
CA ASP A 218 -5.72 6.25 -22.28
C ASP A 218 -6.29 6.95 -21.04
N ILE A 219 -6.66 6.19 -19.99
CA ILE A 219 -7.07 6.75 -18.69
C ILE A 219 -5.91 7.52 -18.05
N LEU A 220 -4.72 6.93 -18.03
CA LEU A 220 -3.53 7.57 -17.45
C LEU A 220 -3.10 8.83 -18.24
N ARG A 221 -3.24 8.84 -19.57
CA ARG A 221 -3.01 10.03 -20.40
C ARG A 221 -3.98 11.16 -20.06
N ASP A 222 -5.25 10.84 -19.80
CA ASP A 222 -6.24 11.84 -19.42
C ASP A 222 -5.92 12.42 -18.02
N VAL A 223 -5.48 11.59 -17.07
CA VAL A 223 -4.99 12.06 -15.77
C VAL A 223 -3.75 12.94 -15.94
N HIS A 224 -2.82 12.53 -16.81
CA HIS A 224 -1.58 13.27 -17.09
C HIS A 224 -1.84 14.66 -17.70
N LYS A 225 -2.86 14.81 -18.55
CA LYS A 225 -3.25 16.13 -19.10
C LYS A 225 -3.62 17.14 -18.02
N ASP A 226 -4.38 16.67 -17.03
CA ASP A 226 -4.84 17.52 -15.91
C ASP A 226 -3.75 17.72 -14.85
N ASN A 227 -2.83 16.75 -14.69
CA ASN A 227 -1.77 16.73 -13.68
C ASN A 227 -0.45 16.27 -14.31
N PRO A 228 0.27 17.14 -14.99
CA PRO A 228 1.48 16.76 -15.75
C PRO A 228 2.63 16.33 -14.83
N ILE A 229 3.28 15.24 -15.23
CA ILE A 229 4.54 14.72 -14.69
C ILE A 229 5.41 14.32 -15.87
N GLU A 230 6.68 13.99 -15.67
CA GLU A 230 7.46 13.39 -16.73
C GLU A 230 7.03 11.93 -16.93
N ALA A 231 6.38 11.62 -18.07
CA ALA A 231 5.83 10.30 -18.33
C ALA A 231 5.88 9.88 -19.81
N GLU A 232 6.04 8.57 -20.02
CA GLU A 232 5.85 7.89 -21.32
C GLU A 232 4.83 6.76 -21.17
N PHE A 233 4.16 6.42 -22.27
CA PHE A 233 3.09 5.41 -22.30
C PHE A 233 3.35 4.42 -23.43
N ARG A 234 3.60 3.15 -23.09
CA ARG A 234 3.97 2.07 -24.01
C ARG A 234 2.96 0.93 -23.91
N LEU A 235 2.54 0.42 -25.06
CA LEU A 235 1.61 -0.72 -25.10
C LEU A 235 2.33 -1.97 -24.58
N PHE A 236 1.65 -2.68 -23.69
CA PHE A 236 2.05 -3.97 -23.15
C PHE A 236 0.79 -4.72 -22.71
N ASP A 237 0.53 -5.87 -23.29
CA ASP A 237 -0.65 -6.70 -23.05
C ASP A 237 -0.31 -8.19 -22.88
N ASP A 238 0.90 -8.62 -23.22
CA ASP A 238 1.32 -10.01 -23.10
C ASP A 238 2.21 -10.25 -21.86
N TRP A 239 1.62 -10.71 -20.78
CA TRP A 239 2.31 -11.07 -19.56
C TRP A 239 3.17 -12.34 -19.65
N ASP A 240 2.99 -13.16 -20.68
CA ASP A 240 3.87 -14.31 -20.92
C ASP A 240 5.22 -13.86 -21.51
N ASP A 241 5.23 -12.73 -22.24
CA ASP A 241 6.46 -12.07 -22.74
C ASP A 241 6.94 -10.93 -21.82
N PHE A 242 6.69 -11.02 -20.50
CA PHE A 242 7.07 -9.99 -19.54
C PHE A 242 8.56 -9.56 -19.64
N LEU A 243 9.45 -10.49 -20.01
CA LEU A 243 10.88 -10.21 -20.11
C LEU A 243 11.24 -9.23 -21.23
N ILE A 244 10.31 -8.89 -22.13
CA ILE A 244 10.55 -7.85 -23.15
C ILE A 244 10.90 -6.51 -22.51
N ILE A 245 10.43 -6.25 -21.28
CA ILE A 245 10.67 -5.03 -20.52
C ILE A 245 12.17 -4.86 -20.18
N THR A 246 12.91 -5.97 -20.05
CA THR A 246 14.36 -5.91 -19.79
C THR A 246 15.13 -5.16 -20.88
N ARG A 247 14.60 -5.10 -22.11
CA ARG A 247 15.21 -4.37 -23.24
C ARG A 247 15.21 -2.86 -23.03
N ASP A 248 14.25 -2.36 -22.25
CA ASP A 248 14.07 -0.94 -21.98
C ASP A 248 14.75 -0.50 -20.68
N MET A 249 15.18 -1.46 -19.85
CA MET A 249 15.86 -1.17 -18.58
C MET A 249 17.24 -0.55 -18.82
N GLN A 250 17.53 0.48 -18.05
CA GLN A 250 18.82 1.18 -18.02
C GLN A 250 19.39 1.14 -16.60
N PRO A 251 20.69 1.32 -16.42
CA PRO A 251 21.26 1.54 -15.09
C PRO A 251 20.49 2.66 -14.35
N ASP A 252 20.33 2.53 -13.06
CA ASP A 252 19.60 3.46 -12.18
C ASP A 252 18.08 3.54 -12.43
N ASP A 253 17.49 2.60 -13.19
CA ASP A 253 16.05 2.47 -13.30
C ASP A 253 15.46 1.71 -12.11
N GLY A 254 14.20 2.01 -11.79
CA GLY A 254 13.36 1.22 -10.88
C GLY A 254 12.29 0.45 -11.67
N LEU A 255 11.88 -0.68 -11.14
CA LEU A 255 10.79 -1.48 -11.70
C LEU A 255 9.63 -1.53 -10.72
N ILE A 256 8.45 -1.12 -11.17
CA ILE A 256 7.21 -1.15 -10.40
C ILE A 256 6.23 -2.06 -11.12
N ILE A 257 5.73 -3.06 -10.43
CA ILE A 257 4.79 -4.03 -11.01
C ILE A 257 3.49 -4.00 -10.22
N VAL A 258 2.40 -3.68 -10.89
CA VAL A 258 1.07 -3.80 -10.30
C VAL A 258 0.64 -5.25 -10.40
N MET A 259 0.49 -5.88 -9.24
CA MET A 259 0.08 -7.27 -9.09
C MET A 259 -1.42 -7.37 -8.86
N SER A 260 -1.97 -8.58 -8.99
CA SER A 260 -3.37 -8.84 -8.68
C SER A 260 -3.53 -10.17 -7.94
N HIS A 261 -4.61 -10.29 -7.20
CA HIS A 261 -4.99 -11.55 -6.54
C HIS A 261 -5.79 -12.44 -7.49
N LYS A 262 -5.61 -13.76 -7.34
CA LYS A 262 -6.37 -14.74 -8.12
C LYS A 262 -7.89 -14.50 -7.93
N GLY A 263 -8.62 -14.45 -9.03
CA GLY A 263 -10.07 -14.21 -9.03
C GLY A 263 -10.46 -12.75 -9.26
N LEU A 264 -9.51 -11.81 -9.28
CA LEU A 264 -9.78 -10.42 -9.65
C LEU A 264 -9.67 -10.18 -11.17
N PRO A 265 -10.32 -9.14 -11.71
CA PRO A 265 -10.35 -8.87 -13.15
C PRO A 265 -8.98 -8.68 -13.80
N SER A 266 -8.02 -8.11 -13.06
CA SER A 266 -6.67 -7.83 -13.58
C SER A 266 -5.68 -8.98 -13.38
N PHE A 267 -6.10 -10.12 -12.81
CA PHE A 267 -5.22 -11.25 -12.61
C PHE A 267 -4.76 -11.88 -13.91
N GLN A 268 -3.46 -11.90 -14.16
CA GLN A 268 -2.82 -12.54 -15.30
C GLN A 268 -2.05 -13.80 -14.86
N THR A 269 -2.19 -14.89 -15.60
CA THR A 269 -1.50 -16.16 -15.27
C THR A 269 0.03 -15.99 -15.29
N GLY A 270 0.56 -15.14 -16.16
CA GLY A 270 1.98 -14.78 -16.25
C GLY A 270 2.54 -14.17 -14.96
N MET A 271 1.70 -13.55 -14.11
CA MET A 271 2.14 -13.00 -12.81
C MET A 271 2.77 -14.03 -11.88
N LYS A 272 2.41 -15.30 -12.01
CA LYS A 272 3.03 -16.39 -11.24
C LYS A 272 4.53 -16.55 -11.52
N LYS A 273 4.99 -16.09 -12.70
CA LYS A 273 6.40 -16.16 -13.10
C LYS A 273 7.21 -14.98 -12.56
N ILE A 274 6.56 -13.87 -12.16
CA ILE A 274 7.20 -12.63 -11.72
C ILE A 274 8.22 -12.85 -10.59
N PRO A 275 7.91 -13.60 -9.51
CA PRO A 275 8.89 -13.87 -8.46
C PRO A 275 10.21 -14.46 -8.99
N ASN A 276 10.13 -15.42 -9.89
CA ASN A 276 11.33 -16.02 -10.49
C ASN A 276 12.08 -15.03 -11.40
N TYR A 277 11.35 -14.19 -12.13
CA TYR A 277 11.97 -13.17 -12.97
C TYR A 277 12.67 -12.11 -12.13
N MET A 278 12.07 -11.67 -11.01
CA MET A 278 12.69 -10.70 -10.09
C MET A 278 14.01 -11.24 -9.54
N ALA A 279 14.03 -12.48 -9.09
CA ALA A 279 15.25 -13.11 -8.56
C ALA A 279 16.36 -13.25 -9.61
N LYS A 280 16.00 -13.55 -10.86
CA LYS A 280 16.97 -13.93 -11.90
C LYS A 280 17.45 -12.77 -12.77
N TYR A 281 16.58 -11.83 -13.11
CA TYR A 281 16.83 -10.82 -14.14
C TYR A 281 16.81 -9.39 -13.63
N PHE A 282 16.27 -9.14 -12.42
CA PHE A 282 16.10 -7.81 -11.86
C PHE A 282 16.75 -7.65 -10.49
N SER A 283 17.72 -8.52 -10.16
CA SER A 283 18.44 -8.49 -8.87
C SER A 283 19.21 -7.19 -8.65
N ASP A 284 19.60 -6.51 -9.70
CA ASP A 284 20.44 -5.30 -9.64
C ASP A 284 19.62 -4.00 -9.66
N TYR A 285 18.28 -4.10 -9.63
CA TYR A 285 17.38 -2.96 -9.70
C TYR A 285 16.52 -2.84 -8.45
N ASN A 286 16.20 -1.60 -8.09
CA ASN A 286 15.11 -1.36 -7.15
C ASN A 286 13.81 -1.89 -7.74
N PHE A 287 13.02 -2.65 -6.98
CA PHE A 287 11.69 -2.98 -7.44
C PHE A 287 10.62 -2.84 -6.35
N ILE A 288 9.41 -2.53 -6.80
CA ILE A 288 8.22 -2.42 -5.97
C ILE A 288 7.12 -3.30 -6.60
N LEU A 289 6.62 -4.26 -5.83
CA LEU A 289 5.39 -4.97 -6.19
C LEU A 289 4.23 -4.32 -5.47
N ILE A 290 3.22 -3.88 -6.21
CA ILE A 290 2.02 -3.23 -5.67
C ILE A 290 0.88 -4.24 -5.71
N TYR A 291 0.35 -4.61 -4.56
CA TYR A 291 -0.88 -5.38 -4.42
C TYR A 291 -1.99 -4.40 -4.01
N PRO A 292 -2.85 -3.98 -4.96
CA PRO A 292 -3.92 -3.04 -4.68
C PRO A 292 -4.93 -3.58 -3.67
N ILE A 293 -5.57 -2.69 -2.93
CA ILE A 293 -6.72 -3.04 -2.09
C ILE A 293 -7.79 -3.74 -2.92
N HIS A 294 -8.35 -4.81 -2.38
CA HIS A 294 -9.41 -5.58 -3.00
C HIS A 294 -10.51 -5.91 -1.98
N THR A 295 -11.71 -6.19 -2.46
CA THR A 295 -12.78 -6.74 -1.64
C THR A 295 -12.64 -8.25 -1.65
N ILE A 296 -12.43 -8.86 -0.49
CA ILE A 296 -12.51 -10.32 -0.34
C ILE A 296 -14.00 -10.68 -0.49
N ALA A 297 -14.41 -11.00 -1.72
CA ALA A 297 -15.70 -11.60 -1.96
C ALA A 297 -15.55 -13.09 -1.64
N GLU A 298 -16.35 -13.60 -0.72
CA GLU A 298 -16.77 -15.02 -0.57
C GLU A 298 -16.47 -15.79 0.70
N GLU A 299 -15.72 -15.38 1.70
CA GLU A 299 -15.52 -16.26 2.87
C GLU A 299 -15.90 -15.70 4.24
N SER A 300 -16.60 -14.59 4.33
CA SER A 300 -17.06 -14.18 5.66
C SER A 300 -18.54 -13.80 5.67
N GLU A 301 -19.32 -14.56 6.44
CA GLU A 301 -20.59 -14.11 7.03
C GLU A 301 -20.45 -12.82 7.84
N ASN A 302 -19.24 -12.29 7.99
CA ASN A 302 -18.86 -11.02 8.58
C ASN A 302 -18.68 -9.91 7.53
N ARG A 303 -19.77 -9.53 6.84
CA ARG A 303 -19.85 -8.29 6.06
C ARG A 303 -19.54 -7.02 6.87
N ASP A 304 -19.49 -7.12 8.19
CA ASP A 304 -19.13 -6.01 9.09
C ASP A 304 -17.63 -5.70 9.13
N LEU A 305 -16.78 -6.56 8.55
CA LEU A 305 -15.31 -6.33 8.47
C LEU A 305 -14.87 -5.57 7.22
N LEU A 306 -15.73 -5.41 6.24
CA LEU A 306 -15.54 -4.40 5.21
C LEU A 306 -15.81 -3.05 5.85
N ASN A 307 -14.76 -2.43 6.38
CA ASN A 307 -14.82 -1.04 6.80
C ASN A 307 -15.15 -0.20 5.57
N ALA A 308 -16.43 -0.04 5.25
CA ALA A 308 -16.91 0.83 4.18
C ALA A 308 -16.37 2.26 4.33
N SER A 309 -15.90 2.61 5.54
CA SER A 309 -15.21 3.86 5.84
C SER A 309 -13.78 3.91 5.30
N LEU A 310 -13.16 2.76 4.95
CA LEU A 310 -11.85 2.72 4.29
C LEU A 310 -11.97 2.81 2.76
N LEU A 311 -13.16 2.59 2.21
CA LEU A 311 -13.41 2.86 0.79
C LEU A 311 -13.45 4.37 0.59
N PRO A 312 -12.50 4.94 -0.13
CA PRO A 312 -12.49 6.36 -0.34
C PRO A 312 -13.74 6.77 -1.09
N ASN A 313 -14.43 7.76 -0.58
CA ASN A 313 -15.51 8.39 -1.32
C ASN A 313 -14.87 9.17 -2.48
N PHE A 314 -14.75 8.54 -3.65
CA PHE A 314 -14.07 9.08 -4.84
C PHE A 314 -14.57 10.48 -5.23
N ASN A 315 -15.76 10.87 -4.82
CA ASN A 315 -16.30 12.22 -5.04
C ASN A 315 -15.63 13.29 -4.13
N LYS A 316 -14.84 12.88 -3.13
CA LYS A 316 -14.13 13.78 -2.20
C LYS A 316 -12.65 13.92 -2.52
N PHE A 317 -12.15 13.29 -3.57
CA PHE A 317 -10.76 13.48 -3.99
C PHE A 317 -10.55 14.86 -4.58
N GLU A 318 -9.50 15.53 -4.09
CA GLU A 318 -8.98 16.76 -4.68
C GLU A 318 -7.79 16.44 -5.59
N GLY A 319 -7.48 17.34 -6.52
CA GLY A 319 -6.31 17.21 -7.40
C GLY A 319 -6.37 15.95 -8.28
N ILE A 320 -5.30 15.17 -8.26
CA ILE A 320 -5.11 13.96 -9.10
C ILE A 320 -6.27 12.98 -8.98
N GLY A 321 -6.77 12.75 -7.76
CA GLY A 321 -7.89 11.83 -7.52
C GLY A 321 -9.16 12.25 -8.24
N LYS A 322 -9.42 13.55 -8.37
CA LYS A 322 -10.56 14.08 -9.13
C LYS A 322 -10.40 13.81 -10.62
N SER A 323 -9.21 13.99 -11.17
CA SER A 323 -8.91 13.68 -12.58
C SER A 323 -9.05 12.21 -12.89
N ILE A 324 -8.59 11.32 -12.00
CA ILE A 324 -8.78 9.87 -12.14
C ILE A 324 -10.27 9.51 -12.15
N SER A 325 -11.03 10.04 -11.17
CA SER A 325 -12.47 9.79 -11.09
C SER A 325 -13.22 10.28 -12.34
N LYS A 326 -12.81 11.42 -12.92
CA LYS A 326 -13.36 11.96 -14.18
C LYS A 326 -13.02 11.04 -15.36
N ALA A 327 -11.75 10.61 -15.47
CA ALA A 327 -11.29 9.75 -16.55
C ALA A 327 -11.98 8.37 -16.54
N LEU A 328 -12.21 7.79 -15.34
CA LEU A 328 -12.92 6.52 -15.18
C LEU A 328 -14.42 6.61 -15.53
N LYS A 329 -15.06 7.78 -15.31
CA LYS A 329 -16.49 7.97 -15.63
C LYS A 329 -16.74 8.29 -17.11
N ALA A 330 -15.72 8.73 -17.84
CA ALA A 330 -15.83 9.13 -19.25
C ALA A 330 -15.70 7.93 -20.20
N LYS A 331 -15.40 6.75 -19.73
CA LYS A 331 -15.25 5.48 -20.46
C LYS A 331 -16.20 4.42 -19.97
#